data_133cdb1d8be57cdcfb8e54e73126c029
#
_entry.id   133cdb1d8be57cdcfb8e54e73126c029
#
_cell.length_a   1.000
_cell.length_b   1.000
_cell.length_c   1.000
_cell.angle_alpha   90.00
_cell.angle_beta   90.00
_cell.angle_gamma   90.00
#
_symmetry.space_group_name_H-M   'P 1'
#
loop_
_entity.id
_entity.type
_entity.pdbx_description
1 polymer ?
#
loop_
_entity_poly.entity_id
_entity_poly.type
_entity_poly.pdbx_seq_one_letter_code
_entity_poly.pdbx_strand_id
1 'polypeptide(L)'
;MNLYLLIFCFLFSSSFNLLSAQENYGIVFPKSESERNRNCRNCQMAFQQKPKEVKFSIKREGYNLYFQTNDKKWFNQLFKNSNDGIAIDVVSKDIYDCALPIVDTEQIRGTLLRPIFSSKLKSGLKPFKENYFRVLVGRLPKNLADKELEYNILFLGNKNLCRYQIIFNLQSYNWDLLDMGMYLDSLSFQNDKVLSLDENRADIKYKTLKFKVPFEKNKSKYLPEDIRPIYDSLSLTDFNIKTIDIKAYSSIEGSLERNIELQKGRAKSMAEAIQTYQEPTIKTTISSSENWVEFLNDIEGTKFQNLNDLTKSEIKAKLVGSFSKEMEPYLKNHRKAVLTLELELKDVYKNKSGTELVDEFNKAISADELDKAIQIQNSLFNRLKNKEISPNLLSNMEIPRQIKYVNFLNANSAIKYQINKRQIIIVRDELNALLKLDSKNAKVRYNLIALKFRIWRFDFAPINATAFKTEIYNLKNYGLDQKLIDRMMINYHIIMSEKHMKKRKYDEKDKSVNYINKYYKKIPLSDYDYFSLAQFLTYYANVEKAADLLNNKARSIDVDEDLIFYYLNLTLINTELTKRDDYRAIMLNAYNQNKERYCNLFNSVDDGGVTFQLLDNEYLRNGYCENCD
;
A
#
# COMPACT_ATOMS: atom_id res chain seq x y z
N MET A 1 28.03 -30.86 -70.37
CA MET A 1 28.13 -29.75 -69.43
C MET A 1 26.69 -29.36 -69.05
N ASN A 2 26.18 -29.80 -67.96
CA ASN A 2 24.92 -29.36 -67.31
C ASN A 2 24.26 -30.48 -66.45
N LEU A 3 25.06 -31.36 -65.84
CA LEU A 3 24.50 -32.30 -64.88
C LEU A 3 25.09 -32.17 -63.47
N TYR A 4 26.07 -31.33 -63.31
CA TYR A 4 26.74 -31.09 -61.99
C TYR A 4 26.21 -29.84 -61.21
N LEU A 5 25.33 -29.04 -61.84
CA LEU A 5 24.79 -27.84 -61.19
C LEU A 5 23.47 -28.10 -60.46
N LEU A 6 22.83 -29.22 -60.64
CA LEU A 6 21.57 -29.57 -60.00
C LEU A 6 21.72 -30.38 -58.69
N ILE A 7 22.91 -30.90 -58.39
CA ILE A 7 23.18 -31.65 -57.14
C ILE A 7 23.66 -30.71 -56.02
N PHE A 8 24.15 -29.52 -56.33
CA PHE A 8 24.64 -28.55 -55.31
C PHE A 8 23.54 -27.68 -54.70
N CYS A 9 22.35 -27.60 -55.34
CA CYS A 9 21.20 -26.86 -54.78
C CYS A 9 20.32 -27.69 -53.84
N PHE A 10 20.52 -28.99 -53.73
CA PHE A 10 19.71 -29.85 -52.85
C PHE A 10 20.36 -30.16 -51.48
N LEU A 11 21.59 -29.71 -51.24
CA LEU A 11 22.32 -29.93 -49.99
C LEU A 11 22.31 -28.73 -49.03
N PHE A 12 21.61 -27.65 -49.38
CA PHE A 12 21.59 -26.42 -48.52
C PHE A 12 20.20 -26.09 -47.94
N SER A 13 19.22 -26.97 -48.04
CA SER A 13 17.88 -26.72 -47.52
C SER A 13 17.42 -27.66 -46.38
N SER A 14 18.36 -28.29 -45.68
CA SER A 14 18.04 -29.09 -44.48
C SER A 14 18.75 -28.62 -43.24
N SER A 15 18.79 -27.29 -43.00
CA SER A 15 18.84 -26.79 -41.64
C SER A 15 17.43 -26.97 -41.03
N PHE A 16 17.09 -28.23 -40.73
CA PHE A 16 16.02 -28.53 -39.81
C PHE A 16 16.38 -27.82 -38.49
N ASN A 17 15.71 -26.71 -38.21
CA ASN A 17 15.48 -26.30 -36.84
C ASN A 17 14.85 -27.49 -36.13
N LEU A 18 15.65 -28.27 -35.43
CA LEU A 18 15.20 -29.17 -34.40
C LEU A 18 14.54 -28.29 -33.32
N LEU A 19 13.29 -27.91 -33.56
CA LEU A 19 12.37 -27.59 -32.50
C LEU A 19 12.36 -28.84 -31.63
N SER A 20 13.15 -28.86 -30.55
CA SER A 20 13.08 -29.93 -29.56
C SER A 20 11.67 -29.87 -28.99
N ALA A 21 10.79 -30.76 -29.45
CA ALA A 21 9.48 -30.92 -28.88
C ALA A 21 9.66 -31.18 -27.38
N GLN A 22 9.17 -30.27 -26.53
CA GLN A 22 9.29 -30.36 -25.08
C GLN A 22 8.66 -31.69 -24.62
N GLU A 23 9.38 -32.48 -23.84
CA GLU A 23 8.92 -33.79 -23.40
C GLU A 23 7.77 -33.61 -22.37
N ASN A 24 6.56 -34.03 -22.77
CA ASN A 24 5.35 -33.88 -21.92
C ASN A 24 5.24 -34.93 -20.81
N TYR A 25 6.17 -35.86 -20.69
CA TYR A 25 6.20 -36.94 -19.69
C TYR A 25 4.87 -37.68 -19.49
N GLY A 26 4.04 -37.76 -20.53
CA GLY A 26 2.71 -38.40 -20.48
C GLY A 26 1.65 -37.62 -19.72
N ILE A 27 1.87 -36.31 -19.47
CA ILE A 27 0.85 -35.40 -18.97
C ILE A 27 -0.16 -35.12 -20.10
N VAL A 28 -1.44 -35.23 -19.76
CA VAL A 28 -2.55 -34.92 -20.67
C VAL A 28 -3.01 -33.48 -20.39
N PHE A 29 -3.01 -32.67 -21.45
CA PHE A 29 -3.52 -31.29 -21.39
C PHE A 29 -4.97 -31.27 -21.89
N PRO A 30 -5.97 -30.98 -21.02
CA PRO A 30 -7.36 -30.95 -21.40
C PRO A 30 -7.63 -29.86 -22.44
N LYS A 31 -8.33 -30.22 -23.54
CA LYS A 31 -8.66 -29.30 -24.65
C LYS A 31 -9.82 -28.36 -24.34
N SER A 32 -10.59 -28.65 -23.30
CA SER A 32 -11.73 -27.84 -22.89
C SER A 32 -11.90 -27.80 -21.37
N GLU A 33 -12.60 -26.78 -20.86
CA GLU A 33 -12.96 -26.67 -19.44
C GLU A 33 -13.85 -27.83 -18.99
N SER A 34 -14.76 -28.28 -19.85
CA SER A 34 -15.63 -29.44 -19.59
C SER A 34 -14.84 -30.73 -19.38
N GLU A 35 -13.84 -30.97 -20.22
CA GLU A 35 -12.93 -32.12 -20.11
C GLU A 35 -12.10 -32.01 -18.81
N ARG A 36 -11.55 -30.85 -18.52
CA ARG A 36 -10.82 -30.58 -17.28
C ARG A 36 -11.68 -30.85 -16.06
N ASN A 37 -12.92 -30.34 -16.03
CA ASN A 37 -13.84 -30.52 -14.91
C ASN A 37 -14.17 -31.98 -14.64
N ARG A 38 -14.35 -32.80 -15.72
CA ARG A 38 -14.61 -34.24 -15.62
C ARG A 38 -13.39 -34.99 -15.07
N ASN A 39 -12.20 -34.74 -15.64
CA ASN A 39 -10.99 -35.51 -15.33
C ASN A 39 -10.33 -35.08 -14.01
N CYS A 40 -10.57 -33.86 -13.54
CA CYS A 40 -9.90 -33.21 -12.43
C CYS A 40 -10.78 -32.98 -11.19
N ARG A 41 -11.93 -33.59 -11.12
CA ARG A 41 -12.94 -33.33 -10.05
C ARG A 41 -12.34 -33.35 -8.65
N ASN A 42 -11.47 -34.32 -8.35
CA ASN A 42 -10.86 -34.49 -7.04
C ASN A 42 -9.93 -33.32 -6.67
N CYS A 43 -9.05 -32.93 -7.60
CA CYS A 43 -8.15 -31.80 -7.45
C CYS A 43 -8.93 -30.48 -7.25
N GLN A 44 -9.95 -30.24 -8.10
CA GLN A 44 -10.78 -29.05 -8.01
C GLN A 44 -11.51 -28.96 -6.67
N MET A 45 -12.11 -30.06 -6.19
CA MET A 45 -12.74 -30.11 -4.86
C MET A 45 -11.74 -29.81 -3.74
N ALA A 46 -10.52 -30.36 -3.83
CA ALA A 46 -9.48 -30.09 -2.82
C ALA A 46 -9.07 -28.61 -2.78
N PHE A 47 -9.06 -27.92 -3.93
CA PHE A 47 -8.81 -26.47 -3.98
C PHE A 47 -10.01 -25.64 -3.53
N GLN A 48 -11.24 -26.00 -3.89
CA GLN A 48 -12.46 -25.32 -3.44
C GLN A 48 -12.64 -25.38 -1.92
N GLN A 49 -12.31 -26.54 -1.33
CA GLN A 49 -12.41 -26.78 0.11
C GLN A 49 -11.12 -26.39 0.88
N LYS A 50 -10.12 -25.82 0.20
CA LYS A 50 -8.86 -25.40 0.83
C LYS A 50 -9.12 -24.29 1.85
N PRO A 51 -8.83 -24.49 3.15
CA PRO A 51 -8.89 -23.41 4.13
C PRO A 51 -7.97 -22.24 3.74
N LYS A 52 -8.38 -21.02 4.07
CA LYS A 52 -7.56 -19.80 3.76
C LYS A 52 -6.18 -19.84 4.40
N GLU A 53 -6.05 -20.50 5.53
CA GLU A 53 -4.81 -20.64 6.31
C GLU A 53 -3.82 -21.62 5.67
N VAL A 54 -4.25 -22.46 4.74
CA VAL A 54 -3.37 -23.42 4.06
C VAL A 54 -2.50 -22.69 3.05
N LYS A 55 -1.20 -22.74 3.31
CA LYS A 55 -0.15 -22.19 2.45
C LYS A 55 0.66 -23.30 1.80
N PHE A 56 1.10 -23.07 0.58
CA PHE A 56 2.04 -23.94 -0.13
C PHE A 56 2.95 -23.12 -1.04
N SER A 57 4.14 -23.64 -1.30
CA SER A 57 5.14 -23.03 -2.18
C SER A 57 6.14 -24.04 -2.68
N ILE A 58 6.91 -23.67 -3.71
CA ILE A 58 8.16 -24.36 -4.06
C ILE A 58 9.31 -23.62 -3.40
N LYS A 59 10.24 -24.38 -2.81
CA LYS A 59 11.49 -23.85 -2.28
C LYS A 59 12.68 -24.59 -2.88
N ARG A 60 13.68 -23.83 -3.29
CA ARG A 60 14.95 -24.32 -3.83
C ARG A 60 15.97 -24.48 -2.72
N GLU A 61 16.64 -25.64 -2.65
CA GLU A 61 17.82 -25.86 -1.82
C GLU A 61 18.93 -26.49 -2.71
N GLY A 62 19.88 -25.69 -3.13
CA GLY A 62 20.87 -26.06 -4.15
C GLY A 62 20.19 -26.40 -5.47
N TYR A 63 20.32 -27.64 -5.90
CA TYR A 63 19.64 -28.15 -7.11
C TYR A 63 18.28 -28.80 -6.84
N ASN A 64 17.89 -28.98 -5.58
CA ASN A 64 16.67 -29.67 -5.21
C ASN A 64 15.50 -28.70 -5.07
N LEU A 65 14.33 -29.06 -5.61
CA LEU A 65 13.08 -28.32 -5.48
C LEU A 65 12.13 -29.08 -4.56
N TYR A 66 11.67 -28.40 -3.52
CA TYR A 66 10.76 -28.96 -2.53
C TYR A 66 9.40 -28.29 -2.59
N PHE A 67 8.35 -29.08 -2.69
CA PHE A 67 7.01 -28.59 -2.39
C PHE A 67 6.84 -28.54 -0.87
N GLN A 68 6.43 -27.39 -0.34
CA GLN A 68 6.16 -27.17 1.08
C GLN A 68 4.70 -26.84 1.31
N THR A 69 4.11 -27.35 2.38
CA THR A 69 2.76 -26.99 2.83
C THR A 69 2.66 -27.03 4.34
N ASN A 70 1.77 -26.24 4.92
CA ASN A 70 1.47 -26.25 6.37
C ASN A 70 0.28 -27.16 6.72
N ASP A 71 -0.32 -27.90 5.76
CA ASP A 71 -1.46 -28.76 6.01
C ASP A 71 -1.32 -30.12 5.32
N LYS A 72 -0.99 -31.15 6.11
CA LYS A 72 -0.86 -32.53 5.67
C LYS A 72 -2.21 -33.13 5.24
N LYS A 73 -3.32 -32.72 5.87
CA LYS A 73 -4.65 -33.25 5.55
C LYS A 73 -5.09 -32.79 4.17
N TRP A 74 -4.93 -31.50 3.87
CA TRP A 74 -5.20 -30.97 2.54
C TRP A 74 -4.29 -31.61 1.47
N PHE A 75 -3.00 -31.78 1.75
CA PHE A 75 -2.06 -32.45 0.86
C PHE A 75 -2.52 -33.87 0.50
N ASN A 76 -2.95 -34.66 1.49
CA ASN A 76 -3.44 -36.01 1.27
C ASN A 76 -4.75 -36.07 0.47
N GLN A 77 -5.63 -35.06 0.64
CA GLN A 77 -6.86 -34.91 -0.14
C GLN A 77 -6.54 -34.58 -1.61
N LEU A 78 -5.56 -33.70 -1.84
CA LEU A 78 -5.14 -33.27 -3.18
C LEU A 78 -4.57 -34.44 -4.01
N PHE A 79 -3.78 -35.31 -3.39
CA PHE A 79 -3.11 -36.46 -4.04
C PHE A 79 -3.75 -37.78 -3.63
N LYS A 80 -5.09 -37.91 -3.77
CA LYS A 80 -5.83 -39.09 -3.32
C LYS A 80 -5.52 -40.33 -4.13
N ASN A 81 -5.50 -40.23 -5.47
CA ASN A 81 -5.34 -41.37 -6.38
C ASN A 81 -3.87 -41.58 -6.77
N SER A 82 -3.50 -42.77 -7.23
CA SER A 82 -2.13 -43.14 -7.57
C SER A 82 -1.52 -42.28 -8.69
N ASN A 83 -2.34 -41.86 -9.66
CA ASN A 83 -1.95 -41.03 -10.79
C ASN A 83 -2.15 -39.51 -10.58
N ASP A 84 -2.53 -39.09 -9.37
CA ASP A 84 -2.48 -37.68 -8.98
C ASP A 84 -1.02 -37.31 -8.68
N GLY A 85 -0.60 -36.09 -9.02
CA GLY A 85 0.81 -35.73 -8.88
C GLY A 85 1.09 -34.23 -9.02
N ILE A 86 2.39 -33.92 -8.97
CA ILE A 86 2.93 -32.59 -9.21
C ILE A 86 3.99 -32.69 -10.32
N ALA A 87 3.98 -31.73 -11.24
CA ALA A 87 5.12 -31.39 -12.08
C ALA A 87 5.52 -29.92 -11.82
N ILE A 88 6.78 -29.59 -12.06
CA ILE A 88 7.27 -28.22 -11.93
C ILE A 88 7.68 -27.71 -13.30
N ASP A 89 7.20 -26.54 -13.65
CA ASP A 89 7.68 -25.76 -14.78
C ASP A 89 8.67 -24.71 -14.27
N VAL A 90 9.92 -24.83 -14.67
CA VAL A 90 11.02 -23.93 -14.27
C VAL A 90 11.12 -22.83 -15.31
N VAL A 91 10.75 -21.63 -14.95
CA VAL A 91 10.72 -20.45 -15.81
C VAL A 91 11.94 -19.59 -15.55
N SER A 92 12.68 -19.21 -16.59
CA SER A 92 13.79 -18.26 -16.51
C SER A 92 13.32 -16.87 -16.93
N LYS A 93 13.78 -15.82 -16.22
CA LYS A 93 13.49 -14.42 -16.57
C LYS A 93 14.02 -14.03 -17.95
N ASP A 94 15.07 -14.71 -18.45
CA ASP A 94 15.68 -14.42 -19.75
C ASP A 94 14.68 -14.50 -20.91
N ILE A 95 13.61 -15.30 -20.80
CA ILE A 95 12.58 -15.38 -21.86
C ILE A 95 11.73 -14.11 -21.98
N TYR A 96 11.81 -13.23 -21.00
CA TYR A 96 11.08 -11.96 -20.92
C TYR A 96 11.93 -10.74 -21.29
N ASP A 97 13.12 -10.96 -21.86
CA ASP A 97 13.96 -9.88 -22.41
C ASP A 97 13.14 -9.01 -23.38
N CYS A 98 13.28 -7.70 -23.24
CA CYS A 98 12.48 -6.74 -24.02
C CYS A 98 12.70 -6.82 -25.53
N ALA A 99 13.87 -7.29 -25.97
CA ALA A 99 14.18 -7.51 -27.38
C ALA A 99 13.53 -8.78 -27.98
N LEU A 100 13.03 -9.68 -27.14
CA LEU A 100 12.40 -10.94 -27.60
C LEU A 100 10.89 -10.74 -27.87
N PRO A 101 10.25 -11.58 -28.70
CA PRO A 101 8.79 -11.57 -28.85
C PRO A 101 8.10 -11.99 -27.56
N ILE A 102 6.82 -11.61 -27.42
CA ILE A 102 5.98 -12.01 -26.28
C ILE A 102 5.89 -13.55 -26.24
N VAL A 103 6.02 -14.08 -25.03
CA VAL A 103 5.96 -15.52 -24.78
C VAL A 103 4.54 -16.05 -25.01
N ASP A 104 4.40 -17.14 -25.77
CA ASP A 104 3.14 -17.87 -25.84
C ASP A 104 2.90 -18.63 -24.53
N THR A 105 1.85 -18.24 -23.80
CA THR A 105 1.62 -18.64 -22.42
C THR A 105 0.56 -19.71 -22.23
N GLU A 106 0.20 -20.44 -23.30
CA GLU A 106 -0.98 -21.30 -23.21
C GLU A 106 -0.89 -22.34 -22.08
N GLN A 107 0.29 -22.96 -21.81
CA GLN A 107 0.37 -23.99 -20.75
C GLN A 107 1.71 -24.09 -20.02
N ILE A 108 2.84 -24.21 -20.72
CA ILE A 108 4.18 -24.35 -20.15
C ILE A 108 5.02 -23.19 -20.65
N ARG A 109 5.66 -22.48 -19.71
CA ARG A 109 6.45 -21.27 -20.02
C ARG A 109 7.95 -21.55 -20.10
N GLY A 110 8.41 -22.53 -19.33
CA GLY A 110 9.83 -22.83 -19.19
C GLY A 110 10.17 -24.29 -19.40
N THR A 111 11.04 -24.83 -18.56
CA THR A 111 11.48 -26.21 -18.63
C THR A 111 10.64 -27.09 -17.70
N LEU A 112 9.83 -27.98 -18.28
CA LEU A 112 9.03 -28.92 -17.51
C LEU A 112 9.92 -30.00 -16.88
N LEU A 113 9.82 -30.17 -15.58
CA LEU A 113 10.46 -31.26 -14.86
C LEU A 113 9.57 -32.51 -14.81
N ARG A 114 10.20 -33.69 -14.71
CA ARG A 114 9.49 -34.97 -14.65
C ARG A 114 8.51 -34.99 -13.46
N PRO A 115 7.23 -35.38 -13.68
CA PRO A 115 6.21 -35.38 -12.64
C PRO A 115 6.50 -36.39 -11.54
N ILE A 116 6.14 -36.02 -10.31
CA ILE A 116 6.17 -36.91 -9.13
C ILE A 116 4.73 -37.24 -8.75
N PHE A 117 4.40 -38.51 -8.73
CA PHE A 117 3.04 -39.00 -8.44
C PHE A 117 2.82 -39.36 -6.97
N SER A 118 1.55 -39.51 -6.59
CA SER A 118 1.02 -39.63 -5.24
C SER A 118 1.80 -40.59 -4.34
N SER A 119 2.17 -41.80 -4.82
CA SER A 119 2.92 -42.77 -4.01
C SER A 119 4.25 -42.19 -3.49
N LYS A 120 5.05 -41.61 -4.39
CA LYS A 120 6.33 -40.97 -4.04
C LYS A 120 6.14 -39.68 -3.26
N LEU A 121 5.11 -38.90 -3.56
CA LEU A 121 4.79 -37.68 -2.82
C LEU A 121 4.45 -37.98 -1.37
N LYS A 122 3.60 -38.97 -1.11
CA LYS A 122 3.19 -39.35 0.26
C LYS A 122 4.31 -40.00 1.07
N SER A 123 5.07 -40.91 0.46
CA SER A 123 6.21 -41.57 1.12
C SER A 123 7.38 -40.61 1.39
N GLY A 124 7.55 -39.60 0.51
CA GLY A 124 8.60 -38.58 0.64
C GLY A 124 8.24 -37.37 1.53
N LEU A 125 6.99 -37.25 1.96
CA LEU A 125 6.53 -36.11 2.76
C LEU A 125 7.09 -36.19 4.18
N LYS A 126 7.94 -35.23 4.53
CA LYS A 126 8.61 -35.16 5.86
C LYS A 126 8.23 -33.88 6.60
N PRO A 127 8.14 -33.91 7.94
CA PRO A 127 8.04 -32.69 8.74
C PRO A 127 9.25 -31.77 8.47
N PHE A 128 9.00 -30.45 8.45
CA PHE A 128 10.01 -29.43 8.23
C PHE A 128 9.62 -28.14 8.95
N LYS A 129 10.46 -27.65 9.89
CA LYS A 129 10.15 -26.53 10.79
C LYS A 129 8.79 -26.68 11.51
N GLU A 130 8.48 -25.76 12.41
CA GLU A 130 7.19 -25.78 13.10
C GLU A 130 6.04 -25.65 12.10
N ASN A 131 5.10 -26.62 12.11
CA ASN A 131 3.87 -26.66 11.32
C ASN A 131 4.02 -26.75 9.79
N TYR A 132 5.19 -27.07 9.24
CA TYR A 132 5.35 -27.30 7.80
C TYR A 132 5.79 -28.74 7.49
N PHE A 133 5.40 -29.18 6.29
CA PHE A 133 5.82 -30.45 5.67
C PHE A 133 6.45 -30.15 4.33
N ARG A 134 7.42 -30.95 3.91
CA ARG A 134 8.04 -30.82 2.60
C ARG A 134 8.27 -32.16 1.91
N VAL A 135 8.26 -32.14 0.59
CA VAL A 135 8.58 -33.30 -0.26
C VAL A 135 9.40 -32.84 -1.46
N LEU A 136 10.40 -33.64 -1.86
CA LEU A 136 11.18 -33.39 -3.08
C LEU A 136 10.28 -33.58 -4.29
N VAL A 137 10.20 -32.57 -5.18
CA VAL A 137 9.36 -32.57 -6.38
C VAL A 137 10.12 -32.37 -7.68
N GLY A 138 11.43 -32.14 -7.61
CA GLY A 138 12.25 -32.02 -8.80
C GLY A 138 13.72 -31.71 -8.50
N ARG A 139 14.53 -31.77 -9.53
CA ARG A 139 15.93 -31.33 -9.48
C ARG A 139 16.20 -30.39 -10.64
N LEU A 140 16.74 -29.23 -10.34
CA LEU A 140 17.05 -28.18 -11.31
C LEU A 140 18.15 -28.65 -12.29
N PRO A 141 17.97 -28.48 -13.59
CA PRO A 141 19.02 -28.66 -14.58
C PRO A 141 20.21 -27.72 -14.34
N LYS A 142 21.44 -28.22 -14.58
CA LYS A 142 22.65 -27.44 -14.30
C LYS A 142 22.74 -26.14 -15.09
N ASN A 143 22.27 -26.12 -16.32
CA ASN A 143 22.28 -24.94 -17.21
C ASN A 143 21.30 -23.83 -16.77
N LEU A 144 20.44 -24.08 -15.79
CA LEU A 144 19.51 -23.11 -15.23
C LEU A 144 19.95 -22.63 -13.84
N ALA A 145 21.02 -23.19 -13.27
CA ALA A 145 21.37 -22.98 -11.86
C ALA A 145 21.68 -21.52 -11.50
N ASP A 146 22.31 -20.78 -12.43
CA ASP A 146 22.82 -19.42 -12.23
C ASP A 146 21.87 -18.34 -12.80
N LYS A 147 20.64 -18.74 -13.19
CA LYS A 147 19.64 -17.83 -13.74
C LYS A 147 18.64 -17.39 -12.68
N GLU A 148 17.99 -16.25 -12.91
CA GLU A 148 16.82 -15.82 -12.14
C GLU A 148 15.63 -16.68 -12.55
N LEU A 149 15.08 -17.44 -11.58
CA LEU A 149 14.10 -18.50 -11.85
C LEU A 149 12.86 -18.37 -11.00
N GLU A 150 11.74 -18.78 -11.57
CA GLU A 150 10.49 -19.05 -10.85
C GLU A 150 9.99 -20.46 -11.11
N TYR A 151 9.11 -20.96 -10.24
CA TYR A 151 8.68 -22.34 -10.22
C TYR A 151 7.16 -22.42 -10.23
N ASN A 152 6.57 -22.71 -11.41
CA ASN A 152 5.15 -22.91 -11.52
C ASN A 152 4.79 -24.37 -11.20
N ILE A 153 3.64 -24.55 -10.56
CA ILE A 153 3.20 -25.87 -10.12
C ILE A 153 2.09 -26.38 -11.02
N LEU A 154 2.32 -27.51 -11.66
CA LEU A 154 1.31 -28.24 -12.38
C LEU A 154 0.71 -29.28 -11.45
N PHE A 155 -0.54 -29.08 -11.00
CA PHE A 155 -1.29 -30.08 -10.25
C PHE A 155 -1.97 -31.03 -11.21
N LEU A 156 -1.67 -32.31 -11.05
CA LEU A 156 -2.14 -33.38 -11.94
C LEU A 156 -3.19 -34.24 -11.23
N GLY A 157 -4.32 -34.46 -11.89
CA GLY A 157 -5.34 -35.42 -11.48
C GLY A 157 -5.44 -36.54 -12.55
N ASN A 158 -5.19 -37.80 -12.18
CA ASN A 158 -5.15 -38.90 -13.09
C ASN A 158 -4.31 -38.61 -14.36
N LYS A 159 -3.10 -38.04 -14.18
CA LYS A 159 -2.17 -37.55 -15.22
C LYS A 159 -2.68 -36.37 -16.05
N ASN A 160 -3.90 -35.86 -15.86
CA ASN A 160 -4.38 -34.65 -16.55
C ASN A 160 -3.93 -33.40 -15.82
N LEU A 161 -3.55 -32.35 -16.56
CA LEU A 161 -3.30 -31.03 -16.00
C LEU A 161 -4.62 -30.43 -15.48
N CYS A 162 -4.74 -30.33 -14.16
CA CYS A 162 -5.93 -29.83 -13.51
C CYS A 162 -5.82 -28.35 -13.12
N ARG A 163 -4.63 -27.96 -12.70
CA ARG A 163 -4.36 -26.58 -12.34
C ARG A 163 -2.89 -26.25 -12.61
N TYR A 164 -2.68 -25.19 -13.35
CA TYR A 164 -1.39 -24.51 -13.48
C TYR A 164 -1.35 -23.35 -12.49
N GLN A 165 -0.40 -23.35 -11.59
CA GLN A 165 -0.32 -22.38 -10.50
C GLN A 165 0.97 -21.59 -10.56
N ILE A 166 0.85 -20.32 -10.89
CA ILE A 166 1.92 -19.34 -10.72
C ILE A 166 1.94 -18.93 -9.24
N ILE A 167 3.11 -18.75 -8.67
CA ILE A 167 3.29 -18.27 -7.31
C ILE A 167 3.55 -16.76 -7.37
N PHE A 168 2.74 -16.01 -6.69
CA PHE A 168 2.89 -14.56 -6.54
C PHE A 168 3.31 -14.23 -5.12
N ASN A 169 4.18 -13.25 -4.97
CA ASN A 169 4.49 -12.64 -3.68
C ASN A 169 3.59 -11.42 -3.48
N LEU A 170 2.38 -11.65 -3.00
CA LEU A 170 1.47 -10.58 -2.64
C LEU A 170 1.75 -10.16 -1.19
N GLN A 171 2.08 -8.90 -1.00
CA GLN A 171 2.33 -8.35 0.32
C GLN A 171 1.03 -8.36 1.13
N SER A 172 1.07 -8.96 2.31
CA SER A 172 -0.04 -8.90 3.27
C SER A 172 0.37 -8.02 4.43
N TYR A 173 -0.43 -7.02 4.72
CA TYR A 173 -0.22 -6.11 5.84
C TYR A 173 -1.26 -6.34 6.92
N ASN A 174 -0.94 -5.95 8.14
CA ASN A 174 -1.89 -5.99 9.25
C ASN A 174 -2.71 -4.70 9.23
N TRP A 175 -4.04 -4.83 9.15
CA TRP A 175 -4.94 -3.68 9.30
C TRP A 175 -5.07 -3.25 10.76
N ASP A 176 -5.37 -1.98 10.97
CA ASP A 176 -5.76 -1.44 12.26
C ASP A 176 -7.12 -0.72 12.18
N LEU A 177 -7.61 -0.27 13.30
CA LEU A 177 -8.78 0.61 13.36
C LEU A 177 -8.45 1.96 12.71
N LEU A 178 -9.44 2.59 12.09
CA LEU A 178 -9.31 3.98 11.66
C LEU A 178 -8.90 4.85 12.84
N ASP A 179 -7.99 5.77 12.61
CA ASP A 179 -7.49 6.62 13.70
C ASP A 179 -8.59 7.53 14.24
N MET A 180 -8.99 7.29 15.46
CA MET A 180 -10.00 8.10 16.15
C MET A 180 -9.39 9.36 16.79
N GLY A 181 -8.06 9.36 16.96
CA GLY A 181 -7.40 10.38 17.78
C GLY A 181 -7.79 10.30 19.25
N MET A 182 -7.27 11.24 20.03
CA MET A 182 -7.68 11.52 21.41
C MET A 182 -7.68 13.02 21.65
N TYR A 183 -8.61 13.50 22.46
CA TYR A 183 -8.59 14.87 22.93
C TYR A 183 -7.47 15.05 23.96
N LEU A 184 -6.49 15.84 23.57
CA LEU A 184 -5.58 16.53 24.45
C LEU A 184 -6.20 17.91 24.78
N ASP A 185 -5.57 19.00 24.44
CA ASP A 185 -6.27 20.30 24.37
C ASP A 185 -7.26 20.31 23.18
N SER A 186 -6.78 19.98 21.98
CA SER A 186 -7.58 19.70 20.78
C SER A 186 -7.55 18.21 20.45
N LEU A 187 -8.36 17.78 19.46
CA LEU A 187 -8.36 16.40 18.97
C LEU A 187 -7.03 16.13 18.23
N SER A 188 -6.25 15.20 18.74
CA SER A 188 -4.96 14.80 18.20
C SER A 188 -5.02 13.40 17.67
N PHE A 189 -4.83 13.23 16.36
CA PHE A 189 -4.70 11.94 15.69
C PHE A 189 -3.28 11.39 15.85
N GLN A 190 -3.10 10.08 15.73
CA GLN A 190 -1.78 9.44 15.90
C GLN A 190 -1.13 9.13 14.55
N ASN A 191 -1.91 8.93 13.52
CA ASN A 191 -1.47 8.36 12.24
C ASN A 191 -1.88 9.27 11.08
N ASP A 192 -1.13 10.34 10.83
CA ASP A 192 -1.33 11.20 9.67
C ASP A 192 -0.56 10.69 8.43
N LYS A 193 0.42 9.80 8.63
CA LYS A 193 1.17 9.12 7.56
C LYS A 193 0.79 7.65 7.48
N VAL A 194 0.94 7.07 6.30
CA VAL A 194 0.88 5.62 6.08
C VAL A 194 1.98 4.97 6.92
N LEU A 195 1.69 3.82 7.53
CA LEU A 195 2.71 3.03 8.23
C LEU A 195 3.80 2.65 7.24
N SER A 196 4.98 3.24 7.35
CA SER A 196 6.16 2.68 6.71
C SER A 196 6.43 1.29 7.33
N LEU A 197 6.98 0.37 6.54
CA LEU A 197 7.33 -0.98 6.98
C LEU A 197 8.36 -1.01 8.12
N ASP A 198 8.85 0.13 8.54
CA ASP A 198 9.84 0.31 9.59
C ASP A 198 9.14 0.55 10.93
N GLU A 199 8.87 -0.53 11.68
CA GLU A 199 8.17 -0.52 12.99
C GLU A 199 8.86 0.35 14.07
N ASN A 200 10.06 0.89 13.79
CA ASN A 200 10.88 1.63 14.75
C ASN A 200 10.79 3.16 14.64
N ARG A 201 10.06 3.71 13.66
CA ARG A 201 9.83 5.17 13.57
C ARG A 201 8.51 5.55 14.21
N ALA A 202 8.57 5.96 15.48
CA ALA A 202 7.53 6.79 16.07
C ALA A 202 7.61 8.18 15.42
N ASP A 203 6.94 8.35 14.27
CA ASP A 203 6.92 9.63 13.58
C ASP A 203 6.02 10.61 14.34
N ILE A 204 6.64 11.70 14.75
CA ILE A 204 6.01 12.88 15.33
C ILE A 204 5.08 13.47 14.28
N LYS A 205 3.84 13.74 14.65
CA LYS A 205 2.86 14.35 13.76
C LYS A 205 3.22 15.80 13.47
N TYR A 206 3.64 16.03 12.23
CA TYR A 206 3.72 17.37 11.67
C TYR A 206 2.43 17.67 10.89
N LYS A 207 1.95 18.90 11.01
CA LYS A 207 0.90 19.38 10.11
C LYS A 207 1.48 19.43 8.71
N THR A 208 0.86 18.73 7.76
CA THR A 208 1.28 18.74 6.38
C THR A 208 0.39 19.69 5.58
N LEU A 209 0.98 20.61 4.83
CA LEU A 209 0.28 21.45 3.86
C LEU A 209 0.75 21.08 2.45
N LYS A 210 -0.20 20.95 1.52
CA LYS A 210 0.09 20.68 0.11
C LYS A 210 -0.42 21.82 -0.75
N PHE A 211 0.42 22.27 -1.69
CA PHE A 211 0.10 23.34 -2.64
C PHE A 211 0.46 22.92 -4.04
N LYS A 212 -0.31 23.41 -5.02
CA LYS A 212 -0.03 23.25 -6.45
C LYS A 212 0.20 24.64 -7.04
N VAL A 213 1.39 24.89 -7.55
CA VAL A 213 1.78 26.17 -8.16
C VAL A 213 1.93 25.98 -9.66
N PRO A 214 1.09 26.63 -10.49
CA PRO A 214 1.17 26.54 -11.94
C PRO A 214 2.38 27.30 -12.51
N PHE A 215 2.77 26.95 -13.72
CA PHE A 215 3.79 27.66 -14.48
C PHE A 215 3.36 27.87 -15.92
N GLU A 216 3.67 29.04 -16.45
CA GLU A 216 3.47 29.33 -17.86
C GLU A 216 4.37 28.46 -18.76
N LYS A 217 3.99 28.37 -20.04
CA LYS A 217 4.77 27.66 -21.07
C LYS A 217 6.18 28.25 -21.17
N ASN A 218 7.17 27.38 -21.16
CA ASN A 218 8.62 27.74 -21.22
C ASN A 218 9.12 28.64 -20.07
N LYS A 219 8.37 28.80 -18.99
CA LYS A 219 8.79 29.54 -17.80
C LYS A 219 9.17 28.61 -16.66
N SER A 220 10.17 29.03 -15.90
CA SER A 220 10.62 28.38 -14.66
C SER A 220 10.38 29.26 -13.41
N LYS A 221 9.89 30.48 -13.60
CA LYS A 221 9.47 31.38 -12.52
C LYS A 221 7.94 31.32 -12.40
N TYR A 222 7.46 31.36 -11.17
CA TYR A 222 6.03 31.43 -10.81
C TYR A 222 5.53 32.89 -10.93
N LEU A 223 4.19 33.07 -10.98
CA LEU A 223 3.58 34.38 -10.83
C LEU A 223 3.39 34.70 -9.34
N PRO A 224 3.60 35.95 -8.88
CA PRO A 224 3.44 36.32 -7.47
C PRO A 224 2.10 35.93 -6.85
N GLU A 225 1.01 36.01 -7.62
CA GLU A 225 -0.34 35.61 -7.22
C GLU A 225 -0.45 34.10 -6.93
N ASP A 226 0.31 33.26 -7.62
CA ASP A 226 0.25 31.79 -7.47
C ASP A 226 0.92 31.29 -6.18
N ILE A 227 1.90 32.04 -5.65
CA ILE A 227 2.59 31.68 -4.41
C ILE A 227 1.96 32.34 -3.17
N ARG A 228 1.19 33.41 -3.34
CA ARG A 228 0.55 34.14 -2.26
C ARG A 228 -0.26 33.25 -1.32
N PRO A 229 -1.08 32.28 -1.80
CA PRO A 229 -1.83 31.38 -0.90
C PRO A 229 -0.94 30.57 0.04
N ILE A 230 0.31 30.28 -0.35
CA ILE A 230 1.28 29.61 0.52
C ILE A 230 1.69 30.53 1.64
N TYR A 231 2.07 31.79 1.34
CA TYR A 231 2.47 32.78 2.32
C TYR A 231 1.32 33.13 3.28
N ASP A 232 0.11 33.30 2.76
CA ASP A 232 -1.08 33.57 3.57
C ASP A 232 -1.34 32.40 4.53
N SER A 233 -1.22 31.17 4.06
CA SER A 233 -1.39 29.99 4.90
C SER A 233 -0.32 29.86 5.98
N LEU A 234 0.94 30.20 5.66
CA LEU A 234 2.06 30.13 6.61
C LEU A 234 2.02 31.28 7.63
N SER A 235 1.59 32.48 7.23
CA SER A 235 1.50 33.63 8.12
C SER A 235 0.41 33.49 9.19
N LEU A 236 -0.63 32.70 8.91
CA LEU A 236 -1.73 32.41 9.83
C LEU A 236 -1.42 31.27 10.82
N THR A 237 -0.21 30.69 10.79
CA THR A 237 0.11 29.51 11.60
C THR A 237 1.21 29.81 12.62
N ASP A 238 1.05 29.23 13.82
CA ASP A 238 2.10 29.16 14.84
C ASP A 238 3.10 28.03 14.57
N PHE A 239 3.39 27.78 13.28
CA PHE A 239 4.25 26.68 12.85
C PHE A 239 5.50 27.19 12.15
N ASN A 240 6.58 26.42 12.30
CA ASN A 240 7.78 26.51 11.47
C ASN A 240 7.73 25.43 10.40
N ILE A 241 8.35 25.69 9.24
CA ILE A 241 8.54 24.66 8.21
C ILE A 241 9.72 23.78 8.62
N LYS A 242 9.50 22.48 8.74
CA LYS A 242 10.53 21.50 9.06
C LYS A 242 11.19 20.94 7.81
N THR A 243 10.36 20.52 6.85
CA THR A 243 10.83 19.98 5.58
C THR A 243 9.96 20.47 4.43
N ILE A 244 10.54 20.55 3.24
CA ILE A 244 9.84 20.81 1.98
C ILE A 244 10.13 19.66 1.02
N ASP A 245 9.07 19.04 0.48
CA ASP A 245 9.17 18.17 -0.68
C ASP A 245 8.58 18.87 -1.90
N ILE A 246 9.37 19.02 -2.97
CA ILE A 246 8.98 19.71 -4.21
C ILE A 246 9.04 18.73 -5.36
N LYS A 247 7.86 18.44 -5.95
CA LYS A 247 7.73 17.68 -7.18
C LYS A 247 7.41 18.62 -8.33
N ALA A 248 8.39 18.90 -9.20
CA ALA A 248 8.23 19.82 -10.31
C ALA A 248 7.94 19.07 -11.62
N TYR A 249 6.89 19.51 -12.32
CA TYR A 249 6.41 18.88 -13.54
C TYR A 249 6.51 19.81 -14.73
N SER A 250 6.92 19.27 -15.88
CA SER A 250 6.68 19.86 -17.20
C SER A 250 5.50 19.19 -17.87
N SER A 251 4.89 19.85 -18.86
CA SER A 251 4.09 19.15 -19.85
C SER A 251 4.95 18.20 -20.68
N ILE A 252 4.33 17.23 -21.33
CA ILE A 252 5.03 16.20 -22.11
C ILE A 252 5.50 16.66 -23.50
N GLU A 253 5.11 17.84 -23.94
CA GLU A 253 5.54 18.42 -25.21
C GLU A 253 7.01 18.88 -25.17
N GLY A 254 7.64 18.92 -26.34
CA GLY A 254 9.03 19.37 -26.48
C GLY A 254 10.07 18.28 -26.17
N SER A 255 11.36 18.67 -26.21
CA SER A 255 12.44 17.72 -25.95
C SER A 255 12.57 17.39 -24.46
N LEU A 256 13.06 16.20 -24.17
CA LEU A 256 13.28 15.75 -22.79
C LEU A 256 14.28 16.64 -22.05
N GLU A 257 15.36 17.05 -22.73
CA GLU A 257 16.42 17.91 -22.16
C GLU A 257 15.86 19.27 -21.71
N ARG A 258 15.05 19.90 -22.58
CA ARG A 258 14.40 21.17 -22.24
C ARG A 258 13.41 21.03 -21.10
N ASN A 259 12.67 19.94 -21.08
CA ASN A 259 11.73 19.66 -20.01
C ASN A 259 12.44 19.44 -18.66
N ILE A 260 13.56 18.73 -18.62
CA ILE A 260 14.40 18.57 -17.43
C ILE A 260 14.91 19.93 -16.92
N GLU A 261 15.40 20.80 -17.83
CA GLU A 261 15.86 22.15 -17.47
C GLU A 261 14.73 22.98 -16.81
N LEU A 262 13.53 22.99 -17.44
CA LEU A 262 12.38 23.71 -16.91
C LEU A 262 11.93 23.17 -15.54
N GLN A 263 11.90 21.86 -15.37
CA GLN A 263 11.54 21.21 -14.10
C GLN A 263 12.51 21.61 -12.98
N LYS A 264 13.83 21.50 -13.23
CA LYS A 264 14.86 21.91 -12.27
C LYS A 264 14.76 23.39 -11.92
N GLY A 265 14.53 24.25 -12.92
CA GLY A 265 14.34 25.68 -12.72
C GLY A 265 13.11 26.01 -11.88
N ARG A 266 11.98 25.32 -12.11
CA ARG A 266 10.74 25.45 -11.32
C ARG A 266 10.95 25.03 -9.88
N ALA A 267 11.55 23.85 -9.65
CA ALA A 267 11.85 23.38 -8.32
C ALA A 267 12.76 24.34 -7.55
N LYS A 268 13.82 24.84 -8.19
CA LYS A 268 14.75 25.79 -7.60
C LYS A 268 14.04 27.10 -7.23
N SER A 269 13.23 27.67 -8.13
CA SER A 269 12.53 28.92 -7.85
C SER A 269 11.55 28.78 -6.69
N MET A 270 10.90 27.62 -6.54
CA MET A 270 10.02 27.35 -5.41
C MET A 270 10.79 27.16 -4.09
N ALA A 271 11.90 26.42 -4.11
CA ALA A 271 12.73 26.24 -2.93
C ALA A 271 13.28 27.57 -2.41
N GLU A 272 13.78 28.45 -3.31
CA GLU A 272 14.25 29.78 -2.98
C GLU A 272 13.14 30.65 -2.39
N ALA A 273 11.94 30.63 -2.99
CA ALA A 273 10.80 31.40 -2.48
C ALA A 273 10.40 31.02 -1.07
N ILE A 274 10.30 29.72 -0.77
CA ILE A 274 9.89 29.26 0.57
C ILE A 274 11.02 29.46 1.58
N GLN A 275 12.29 29.33 1.16
CA GLN A 275 13.44 29.58 2.06
C GLN A 275 13.47 31.01 2.58
N THR A 276 13.00 32.01 1.81
CA THR A 276 12.92 33.41 2.28
C THR A 276 11.95 33.63 3.43
N TYR A 277 11.04 32.68 3.65
CA TYR A 277 10.02 32.77 4.72
C TYR A 277 10.61 32.50 6.12
N GLN A 278 11.66 31.72 6.22
CA GLN A 278 12.16 31.21 7.51
C GLN A 278 13.69 31.04 7.51
N GLU A 279 14.29 31.35 8.68
CA GLU A 279 15.63 30.91 9.10
C GLU A 279 15.50 29.92 10.27
N PRO A 280 16.35 28.90 10.39
CA PRO A 280 17.46 28.49 9.54
C PRO A 280 17.05 27.77 8.24
N THR A 281 18.05 27.34 7.45
CA THR A 281 17.84 26.63 6.18
C THR A 281 16.90 25.43 6.32
N ILE A 282 15.87 25.39 5.48
CA ILE A 282 14.86 24.34 5.48
C ILE A 282 15.37 23.14 4.69
N LYS A 283 15.26 21.94 5.25
CA LYS A 283 15.59 20.71 4.53
C LYS A 283 14.63 20.53 3.36
N THR A 284 15.16 20.58 2.13
CA THR A 284 14.36 20.50 0.90
C THR A 284 14.73 19.27 0.10
N THR A 285 13.73 18.50 -0.32
CA THR A 285 13.83 17.40 -1.28
C THR A 285 13.22 17.84 -2.61
N ILE A 286 13.88 17.53 -3.72
CA ILE A 286 13.42 17.91 -5.05
C ILE A 286 13.36 16.67 -5.93
N SER A 287 12.23 16.47 -6.58
CA SER A 287 12.05 15.52 -7.67
C SER A 287 11.41 16.20 -8.88
N SER A 288 11.63 15.65 -10.05
CA SER A 288 11.10 16.24 -11.28
C SER A 288 10.80 15.18 -12.33
N SER A 289 9.70 15.37 -13.06
CA SER A 289 9.31 14.48 -14.15
C SER A 289 8.39 15.19 -15.16
N GLU A 290 8.27 14.62 -16.37
CA GLU A 290 7.19 14.99 -17.29
C GLU A 290 5.85 14.49 -16.75
N ASN A 291 4.80 15.28 -16.88
CA ASN A 291 3.48 14.97 -16.28
C ASN A 291 2.65 14.01 -17.15
N TRP A 292 3.18 12.82 -17.38
CA TRP A 292 2.49 11.77 -18.12
C TRP A 292 1.23 11.29 -17.40
N VAL A 293 1.23 11.30 -16.06
CA VAL A 293 0.13 10.78 -15.25
C VAL A 293 -1.15 11.59 -15.50
N GLU A 294 -1.09 12.91 -15.32
CA GLU A 294 -2.27 13.76 -15.57
C GLU A 294 -2.62 13.84 -17.06
N PHE A 295 -1.61 13.81 -17.95
CA PHE A 295 -1.89 13.77 -19.38
C PHE A 295 -2.76 12.57 -19.77
N LEU A 296 -2.37 11.36 -19.37
CA LEU A 296 -3.12 10.16 -19.69
C LEU A 296 -4.49 10.13 -19.00
N ASN A 297 -4.59 10.63 -17.77
CA ASN A 297 -5.87 10.76 -17.08
C ASN A 297 -6.82 11.77 -17.78
N ASP A 298 -6.28 12.90 -18.24
CA ASP A 298 -7.08 14.00 -18.82
C ASP A 298 -7.58 13.69 -20.23
N ILE A 299 -6.89 12.83 -20.99
CA ILE A 299 -7.34 12.41 -22.33
C ILE A 299 -8.34 11.24 -22.30
N GLU A 300 -8.48 10.55 -21.17
CA GLU A 300 -9.41 9.43 -21.01
C GLU A 300 -10.86 9.91 -21.27
N GLY A 301 -11.61 9.16 -22.08
CA GLY A 301 -12.98 9.50 -22.47
C GLY A 301 -13.10 10.71 -23.41
N THR A 302 -11.98 11.27 -23.89
CA THR A 302 -11.98 12.35 -24.91
C THR A 302 -11.71 11.79 -26.31
N LYS A 303 -11.82 12.64 -27.32
CA LYS A 303 -11.43 12.28 -28.71
C LYS A 303 -9.94 11.94 -28.88
N PHE A 304 -9.12 12.18 -27.87
CA PHE A 304 -7.68 11.92 -27.85
C PHE A 304 -7.31 10.62 -27.14
N GLN A 305 -8.27 9.84 -26.68
CA GLN A 305 -8.04 8.60 -25.91
C GLN A 305 -7.16 7.61 -26.66
N ASN A 306 -7.20 7.58 -28.00
CA ASN A 306 -6.35 6.73 -28.84
C ASN A 306 -4.84 6.98 -28.69
N LEU A 307 -4.44 8.09 -28.05
CA LEU A 307 -3.04 8.32 -27.69
C LEU A 307 -2.56 7.35 -26.59
N ASN A 308 -3.45 6.76 -25.81
CA ASN A 308 -3.09 5.77 -24.79
C ASN A 308 -2.45 4.51 -25.35
N ASP A 309 -2.73 4.20 -26.63
CA ASP A 309 -2.17 3.02 -27.32
C ASP A 309 -0.76 3.25 -27.89
N LEU A 310 -0.27 4.48 -27.83
CA LEU A 310 1.00 4.89 -28.40
C LEU A 310 2.11 4.94 -27.35
N THR A 311 3.36 4.70 -27.77
CA THR A 311 4.55 4.93 -26.92
C THR A 311 4.73 6.41 -26.61
N LYS A 312 5.49 6.71 -25.54
CA LYS A 312 5.83 8.12 -25.20
C LYS A 312 6.47 8.86 -26.35
N SER A 313 7.36 8.21 -27.10
CA SER A 313 8.04 8.79 -28.27
C SER A 313 7.08 9.14 -29.39
N GLU A 314 6.13 8.24 -29.70
CA GLU A 314 5.10 8.47 -30.72
C GLU A 314 4.14 9.59 -30.35
N ILE A 315 3.74 9.67 -29.07
CA ILE A 315 2.90 10.76 -28.57
C ILE A 315 3.65 12.11 -28.72
N LYS A 316 4.90 12.19 -28.30
CA LYS A 316 5.74 13.39 -28.46
C LYS A 316 5.91 13.81 -29.92
N ALA A 317 6.12 12.85 -30.83
CA ALA A 317 6.24 13.12 -32.27
C ALA A 317 4.94 13.74 -32.86
N LYS A 318 3.77 13.38 -32.30
CA LYS A 318 2.48 13.97 -32.70
C LYS A 318 2.23 15.37 -32.09
N LEU A 319 2.80 15.66 -30.91
CA LEU A 319 2.58 16.93 -30.17
C LEU A 319 3.38 18.10 -30.74
N VAL A 320 3.25 18.34 -32.04
CA VAL A 320 3.91 19.43 -32.77
C VAL A 320 2.90 20.29 -33.56
N GLY A 321 3.27 21.51 -33.89
CA GLY A 321 2.48 22.39 -34.77
C GLY A 321 1.07 22.69 -34.27
N SER A 322 0.07 22.45 -35.14
CA SER A 322 -1.35 22.70 -34.83
C SER A 322 -1.91 21.77 -33.78
N PHE A 323 -1.46 20.51 -33.73
CA PHE A 323 -1.93 19.53 -32.76
C PHE A 323 -1.48 19.88 -31.33
N SER A 324 -0.25 20.39 -31.14
CA SER A 324 0.18 20.91 -29.83
C SER A 324 -0.67 22.09 -29.36
N LYS A 325 -1.13 22.96 -30.28
CA LYS A 325 -2.05 24.07 -29.93
C LYS A 325 -3.42 23.55 -29.53
N GLU A 326 -3.94 22.53 -30.21
CA GLU A 326 -5.21 21.90 -29.87
C GLU A 326 -5.19 21.24 -28.49
N MET A 327 -4.05 20.67 -28.11
CA MET A 327 -3.82 20.03 -26.82
C MET A 327 -3.48 21.00 -25.67
N GLU A 328 -3.22 22.29 -25.96
CA GLU A 328 -2.82 23.28 -24.95
C GLU A 328 -3.80 23.41 -23.76
N PRO A 329 -5.16 23.30 -23.92
CA PRO A 329 -6.08 23.33 -22.79
C PRO A 329 -5.79 22.26 -21.72
N TYR A 330 -5.25 21.10 -22.13
CA TYR A 330 -4.82 20.03 -21.24
C TYR A 330 -3.39 20.29 -20.74
N LEU A 331 -2.44 20.53 -21.64
CA LEU A 331 -1.01 20.65 -21.36
C LEU A 331 -0.67 21.79 -20.38
N LYS A 332 -1.42 22.90 -20.42
CA LYS A 332 -1.21 24.03 -19.49
C LYS A 332 -1.32 23.63 -18.02
N ASN A 333 -2.24 22.74 -17.69
CA ASN A 333 -2.49 22.29 -16.32
C ASN A 333 -1.41 21.31 -15.81
N HIS A 334 -0.64 20.72 -16.72
CA HIS A 334 0.42 19.79 -16.38
C HIS A 334 1.74 20.49 -15.98
N ARG A 335 1.88 21.79 -16.27
CA ARG A 335 3.05 22.60 -15.93
C ARG A 335 2.89 23.17 -14.53
N LYS A 336 3.36 22.45 -13.51
CA LYS A 336 3.23 22.84 -12.10
C LYS A 336 4.34 22.32 -11.22
N ALA A 337 4.41 22.88 -10.01
CA ALA A 337 5.10 22.25 -8.90
C ALA A 337 4.08 21.87 -7.82
N VAL A 338 4.23 20.67 -7.27
CA VAL A 338 3.50 20.21 -6.08
C VAL A 338 4.43 20.34 -4.91
N LEU A 339 4.06 21.15 -3.93
CA LEU A 339 4.82 21.39 -2.71
C LEU A 339 4.13 20.69 -1.54
N THR A 340 4.89 19.93 -0.80
CA THR A 340 4.46 19.34 0.47
C THR A 340 5.32 19.92 1.58
N LEU A 341 4.72 20.69 2.48
CA LEU A 341 5.37 21.31 3.62
C LEU A 341 5.05 20.51 4.87
N GLU A 342 6.05 20.03 5.58
CA GLU A 342 5.89 19.51 6.94
C GLU A 342 6.12 20.62 7.93
N LEU A 343 5.15 20.86 8.80
CA LEU A 343 5.15 21.98 9.75
C LEU A 343 5.30 21.48 11.18
N GLU A 344 6.18 22.12 11.92
CA GLU A 344 6.40 21.93 13.35
C GLU A 344 5.84 23.11 14.13
N LEU A 345 5.10 22.86 15.21
CA LEU A 345 4.55 23.93 16.07
C LEU A 345 5.69 24.75 16.67
N LYS A 346 5.57 26.09 16.61
CA LYS A 346 6.50 26.99 17.29
C LYS A 346 6.39 26.77 18.81
N ASP A 347 7.47 26.33 19.42
CA ASP A 347 7.55 26.14 20.86
C ASP A 347 8.32 27.31 21.49
N VAL A 348 7.58 28.25 22.07
CA VAL A 348 8.16 29.42 22.79
C VAL A 348 8.94 29.01 24.04
N TYR A 349 8.75 27.77 24.49
CA TYR A 349 9.41 27.23 25.69
C TYR A 349 10.60 26.31 25.34
N LYS A 350 11.04 26.26 24.08
CA LYS A 350 12.06 25.34 23.56
C LYS A 350 13.37 25.33 24.37
N ASN A 351 13.75 26.46 24.93
CA ASN A 351 15.01 26.61 25.66
C ASN A 351 14.92 26.25 27.16
N LYS A 352 13.74 25.87 27.68
CA LYS A 352 13.55 25.49 29.08
C LYS A 352 13.68 23.99 29.26
N SER A 353 14.20 23.55 30.40
CA SER A 353 14.22 22.13 30.77
C SER A 353 12.81 21.63 31.10
N GLY A 354 12.61 20.30 31.06
CA GLY A 354 11.32 19.69 31.39
C GLY A 354 10.88 19.97 32.83
N THR A 355 11.81 20.07 33.78
CA THR A 355 11.54 20.42 35.19
C THR A 355 11.11 21.88 35.34
N GLU A 356 11.82 22.82 34.72
CA GLU A 356 11.42 24.23 34.70
C GLU A 356 10.01 24.42 34.11
N LEU A 357 9.66 23.64 33.05
CA LEU A 357 8.32 23.71 32.48
C LEU A 357 7.25 23.21 33.44
N VAL A 358 7.51 22.12 34.17
CA VAL A 358 6.56 21.64 35.20
C VAL A 358 6.38 22.65 36.32
N ASP A 359 7.47 23.26 36.79
CA ASP A 359 7.39 24.31 37.83
C ASP A 359 6.58 25.53 37.34
N GLU A 360 6.80 25.96 36.09
CA GLU A 360 6.02 27.05 35.50
C GLU A 360 4.55 26.68 35.28
N PHE A 361 4.29 25.44 34.86
CA PHE A 361 2.93 24.93 34.75
C PHE A 361 2.19 24.99 36.09
N ASN A 362 2.83 24.50 37.17
CA ASN A 362 2.25 24.48 38.50
C ASN A 362 1.98 25.90 38.99
N LYS A 363 2.91 26.87 38.75
CA LYS A 363 2.69 28.29 39.03
C LYS A 363 1.52 28.87 38.24
N ALA A 364 1.40 28.55 36.92
CA ALA A 364 0.31 29.02 36.08
C ALA A 364 -1.05 28.46 36.53
N ILE A 365 -1.12 27.19 36.93
CA ILE A 365 -2.33 26.58 37.51
C ILE A 365 -2.71 27.26 38.82
N SER A 366 -1.74 27.52 39.72
CA SER A 366 -1.97 28.17 41.01
C SER A 366 -2.40 29.64 40.88
N ALA A 367 -1.88 30.33 39.84
CA ALA A 367 -2.22 31.72 39.53
C ALA A 367 -3.48 31.84 38.65
N ASP A 368 -4.13 30.73 38.28
CA ASP A 368 -5.30 30.69 37.39
C ASP A 368 -5.03 31.19 35.96
N GLU A 369 -3.77 31.16 35.50
CA GLU A 369 -3.32 31.54 34.17
C GLU A 369 -3.53 30.36 33.21
N LEU A 370 -4.81 29.97 32.91
CA LEU A 370 -5.15 28.73 32.24
C LEU A 370 -4.60 28.65 30.80
N ASP A 371 -4.63 29.75 30.05
CA ASP A 371 -4.12 29.76 28.66
C ASP A 371 -2.61 29.50 28.62
N LYS A 372 -1.86 30.07 29.55
CA LYS A 372 -0.43 29.82 29.71
C LYS A 372 -0.17 28.37 30.12
N ALA A 373 -0.96 27.84 31.07
CA ALA A 373 -0.86 26.45 31.48
C ALA A 373 -1.11 25.48 30.30
N ILE A 374 -2.09 25.76 29.41
CA ILE A 374 -2.33 25.00 28.19
C ILE A 374 -1.11 25.00 27.26
N GLN A 375 -0.51 26.18 27.03
CA GLN A 375 0.67 26.31 26.17
C GLN A 375 1.86 25.50 26.72
N ILE A 376 2.12 25.57 28.02
CA ILE A 376 3.19 24.82 28.69
C ILE A 376 2.90 23.30 28.61
N GLN A 377 1.66 22.90 28.90
CA GLN A 377 1.25 21.49 28.81
C GLN A 377 1.44 20.93 27.36
N ASN A 378 1.10 21.71 26.33
CA ASN A 378 1.31 21.32 24.95
C ASN A 378 2.80 21.18 24.60
N SER A 379 3.67 22.09 25.09
CA SER A 379 5.13 21.97 24.95
C SER A 379 5.66 20.69 25.62
N LEU A 380 5.26 20.41 26.87
CA LEU A 380 5.61 19.16 27.56
C LEU A 380 5.17 17.93 26.76
N PHE A 381 3.94 17.92 26.23
CA PHE A 381 3.40 16.78 25.47
C PHE A 381 4.16 16.54 24.16
N ASN A 382 4.54 17.59 23.44
CA ASN A 382 5.34 17.47 22.24
C ASN A 382 6.70 16.84 22.54
N ARG A 383 7.38 17.29 23.60
CA ARG A 383 8.67 16.73 24.01
C ARG A 383 8.58 15.30 24.53
N LEU A 384 7.48 14.95 25.22
CA LEU A 384 7.21 13.57 25.63
C LEU A 384 7.02 12.65 24.42
N LYS A 385 6.27 13.09 23.40
CA LYS A 385 6.11 12.34 22.14
C LYS A 385 7.45 12.16 21.42
N ASN A 386 8.30 13.19 21.46
CA ASN A 386 9.63 13.18 20.85
C ASN A 386 10.67 12.41 21.70
N LYS A 387 10.30 11.91 22.88
CA LYS A 387 11.21 11.27 23.85
C LYS A 387 12.36 12.19 24.32
N GLU A 388 12.18 13.50 24.26
CA GLU A 388 13.15 14.50 24.70
C GLU A 388 13.17 14.65 26.22
N ILE A 389 12.05 14.34 26.89
CA ILE A 389 11.90 14.41 28.35
C ILE A 389 11.28 13.12 28.90
N SER A 390 11.51 12.88 30.20
CA SER A 390 10.99 11.68 30.87
C SER A 390 9.48 11.75 31.13
N PRO A 391 8.72 10.65 30.88
CA PRO A 391 7.30 10.54 31.24
C PRO A 391 7.00 10.75 32.74
N ASN A 392 7.98 10.55 33.61
CA ASN A 392 7.82 10.74 35.04
C ASN A 392 7.49 12.19 35.43
N LEU A 393 7.83 13.15 34.55
CA LEU A 393 7.49 14.57 34.77
C LEU A 393 5.98 14.83 34.85
N LEU A 394 5.16 13.98 34.20
CA LEU A 394 3.71 14.08 34.28
C LEU A 394 3.17 13.90 35.73
N SER A 395 3.86 13.11 36.56
CA SER A 395 3.47 12.91 37.96
C SER A 395 3.78 14.11 38.86
N ASN A 396 4.65 15.03 38.41
CA ASN A 396 5.02 16.24 39.14
C ASN A 396 4.12 17.43 38.76
N MET A 397 3.19 17.27 37.82
CA MET A 397 2.20 18.29 37.47
C MET A 397 1.09 18.32 38.52
N GLU A 398 0.99 19.41 39.25
CA GLU A 398 0.02 19.62 40.36
C GLU A 398 -1.29 20.16 39.79
N ILE A 399 -2.20 19.29 39.37
CA ILE A 399 -3.50 19.66 38.81
C ILE A 399 -4.59 19.34 39.83
N PRO A 400 -5.33 20.35 40.36
CA PRO A 400 -6.39 20.12 41.32
C PRO A 400 -7.53 19.29 40.74
N ARG A 401 -8.09 18.34 41.49
CA ARG A 401 -9.24 17.53 41.10
C ARG A 401 -10.56 18.28 41.25
N GLN A 402 -10.74 19.30 40.42
CA GLN A 402 -11.92 20.16 40.36
C GLN A 402 -12.45 20.23 38.94
N ILE A 403 -13.74 20.49 38.76
CA ILE A 403 -14.41 20.56 37.44
C ILE A 403 -13.65 21.49 36.48
N LYS A 404 -13.16 22.62 36.97
CA LYS A 404 -12.41 23.61 36.21
C LYS A 404 -11.18 23.02 35.48
N TYR A 405 -10.51 22.05 36.10
CA TYR A 405 -9.24 21.47 35.60
C TYR A 405 -9.42 20.12 34.95
N VAL A 406 -10.66 19.63 34.74
CA VAL A 406 -10.94 18.29 34.14
C VAL A 406 -10.27 18.14 32.79
N ASN A 407 -10.22 19.17 31.95
CA ASN A 407 -9.58 19.08 30.63
C ASN A 407 -8.06 18.90 30.73
N PHE A 408 -7.37 19.50 31.66
CA PHE A 408 -5.94 19.28 31.92
C PHE A 408 -5.66 17.83 32.37
N LEU A 409 -6.47 17.33 33.30
CA LEU A 409 -6.39 15.95 33.78
C LEU A 409 -6.68 14.93 32.65
N ASN A 410 -7.69 15.23 31.83
CA ASN A 410 -8.01 14.42 30.63
C ASN A 410 -6.84 14.37 29.64
N ALA A 411 -6.24 15.54 29.38
CA ALA A 411 -5.08 15.64 28.48
C ALA A 411 -3.87 14.85 29.01
N ASN A 412 -3.59 14.94 30.32
CA ASN A 412 -2.54 14.13 30.95
C ASN A 412 -2.80 12.62 30.86
N SER A 413 -4.05 12.19 31.06
CA SER A 413 -4.41 10.78 30.90
C SER A 413 -4.28 10.34 29.44
N ALA A 414 -4.72 11.17 28.49
CA ALA A 414 -4.63 10.88 27.08
C ALA A 414 -3.18 10.75 26.58
N ILE A 415 -2.29 11.68 26.99
CA ILE A 415 -0.87 11.62 26.61
C ILE A 415 -0.16 10.39 27.21
N LYS A 416 -0.46 10.00 28.46
CA LYS A 416 0.07 8.78 29.08
C LYS A 416 -0.19 7.56 28.19
N TYR A 417 -1.41 7.42 27.67
CA TYR A 417 -1.75 6.34 26.74
C TYR A 417 -1.05 6.50 25.40
N GLN A 418 -0.93 7.71 24.85
CA GLN A 418 -0.27 7.91 23.56
C GLN A 418 1.20 7.51 23.57
N ILE A 419 1.92 7.81 24.66
CA ILE A 419 3.34 7.45 24.81
C ILE A 419 3.57 6.01 25.30
N ASN A 420 2.60 5.42 26.01
CA ASN A 420 2.69 4.05 26.50
C ASN A 420 1.33 3.32 26.44
N LYS A 421 1.11 2.60 25.36
CA LYS A 421 -0.14 1.84 25.11
C LYS A 421 -0.46 0.80 26.20
N ARG A 422 0.56 0.31 26.95
CA ARG A 422 0.36 -0.67 28.02
C ARG A 422 -0.43 -0.10 29.21
N GLN A 423 -0.49 1.23 29.33
CA GLN A 423 -1.24 1.90 30.41
C GLN A 423 -2.74 2.00 30.17
N ILE A 424 -3.27 1.34 29.15
CA ILE A 424 -4.67 1.46 28.70
C ILE A 424 -5.70 1.26 29.82
N ILE A 425 -5.48 0.34 30.74
CA ILE A 425 -6.41 0.07 31.86
C ILE A 425 -6.32 1.18 32.91
N ILE A 426 -5.11 1.62 33.25
CA ILE A 426 -4.90 2.72 34.21
C ILE A 426 -5.57 3.99 33.69
N VAL A 427 -5.32 4.35 32.42
CA VAL A 427 -5.89 5.53 31.79
C VAL A 427 -7.42 5.44 31.69
N ARG A 428 -7.97 4.26 31.38
CA ARG A 428 -9.44 4.04 31.44
C ARG A 428 -10.01 4.38 32.82
N ASP A 429 -9.35 3.93 33.89
CA ASP A 429 -9.83 4.14 35.25
C ASP A 429 -9.68 5.61 35.68
N GLU A 430 -8.61 6.30 35.26
CA GLU A 430 -8.45 7.75 35.40
C GLU A 430 -9.60 8.50 34.72
N LEU A 431 -9.90 8.20 33.45
CA LEU A 431 -11.00 8.85 32.71
C LEU A 431 -12.37 8.56 33.32
N ASN A 432 -12.61 7.34 33.82
CA ASN A 432 -13.83 7.03 34.56
C ASN A 432 -13.97 7.87 35.86
N ALA A 433 -12.86 8.12 36.55
CA ALA A 433 -12.86 9.00 37.73
C ALA A 433 -13.16 10.45 37.35
N LEU A 434 -12.67 10.93 36.19
CA LEU A 434 -12.99 12.26 35.67
C LEU A 434 -14.46 12.42 35.30
N LEU A 435 -15.11 11.36 34.76
CA LEU A 435 -16.55 11.39 34.50
C LEU A 435 -17.42 11.40 35.77
N LYS A 436 -16.90 10.94 36.91
CA LYS A 436 -17.58 11.12 38.19
C LYS A 436 -17.52 12.58 38.65
N LEU A 437 -16.44 13.29 38.28
CA LEU A 437 -16.25 14.70 38.60
C LEU A 437 -17.06 15.63 37.68
N ASP A 438 -17.01 15.34 36.37
CA ASP A 438 -17.76 16.05 35.33
C ASP A 438 -18.42 15.04 34.35
N SER A 439 -19.65 14.63 34.69
CA SER A 439 -20.38 13.63 33.95
C SER A 439 -20.80 14.05 32.53
N LYS A 440 -20.74 15.34 32.20
CA LYS A 440 -21.12 15.87 30.88
C LYS A 440 -19.92 16.21 30.01
N ASN A 441 -18.69 15.97 30.45
CA ASN A 441 -17.49 16.33 29.68
C ASN A 441 -17.36 15.49 28.39
N ALA A 442 -17.52 16.16 27.27
CA ALA A 442 -17.49 15.53 25.95
C ALA A 442 -16.12 14.93 25.61
N LYS A 443 -15.02 15.66 25.92
CA LYS A 443 -13.65 15.24 25.62
C LYS A 443 -13.28 13.96 26.40
N VAL A 444 -13.62 13.90 27.68
CA VAL A 444 -13.37 12.72 28.53
C VAL A 444 -14.18 11.51 28.03
N ARG A 445 -15.46 11.71 27.69
CA ARG A 445 -16.30 10.64 27.11
C ARG A 445 -15.74 10.11 25.81
N TYR A 446 -15.32 10.99 24.93
CA TYR A 446 -14.70 10.60 23.66
C TYR A 446 -13.47 9.74 23.88
N ASN A 447 -12.53 10.22 24.71
CA ASN A 447 -11.29 9.51 25.02
C ASN A 447 -11.55 8.14 25.64
N LEU A 448 -12.51 8.06 26.57
CA LEU A 448 -12.89 6.78 27.18
C LEU A 448 -13.44 5.80 26.15
N ILE A 449 -14.30 6.25 25.21
CA ILE A 449 -14.84 5.40 24.15
C ILE A 449 -13.72 4.97 23.19
N ALA A 450 -12.81 5.87 22.81
CA ALA A 450 -11.66 5.54 21.96
C ALA A 450 -10.79 4.43 22.60
N LEU A 451 -10.55 4.49 23.91
CA LEU A 451 -9.85 3.41 24.64
C LEU A 451 -10.66 2.10 24.68
N LYS A 452 -11.98 2.18 24.87
CA LYS A 452 -12.84 0.99 24.89
C LYS A 452 -12.76 0.20 23.60
N PHE A 453 -12.55 0.83 22.43
CA PHE A 453 -12.32 0.11 21.17
C PHE A 453 -11.10 -0.80 21.23
N ARG A 454 -9.98 -0.30 21.75
CA ARG A 454 -8.76 -1.09 21.91
C ARG A 454 -8.93 -2.21 22.95
N ILE A 455 -9.54 -1.90 24.07
CA ILE A 455 -9.86 -2.89 25.11
C ILE A 455 -10.73 -4.02 24.53
N TRP A 456 -11.74 -3.67 23.74
CA TRP A 456 -12.66 -4.64 23.13
C TRP A 456 -12.02 -5.48 22.04
N ARG A 457 -11.20 -4.86 21.18
CA ARG A 457 -10.53 -5.56 20.08
C ARG A 457 -9.57 -6.63 20.57
N PHE A 458 -8.79 -6.30 21.60
CA PHE A 458 -7.76 -7.18 22.17
C PHE A 458 -8.27 -8.02 23.36
N ASP A 459 -9.56 -7.99 23.64
CA ASP A 459 -10.21 -8.76 24.71
C ASP A 459 -9.58 -8.52 26.11
N PHE A 460 -9.05 -7.31 26.39
CA PHE A 460 -8.48 -6.95 27.69
C PHE A 460 -9.54 -6.89 28.81
N ALA A 461 -10.80 -6.63 28.46
CA ALA A 461 -11.94 -6.70 29.37
C ALA A 461 -13.23 -7.01 28.56
N PRO A 462 -14.23 -7.66 29.17
CA PRO A 462 -15.48 -7.95 28.49
C PRO A 462 -16.25 -6.64 28.20
N ILE A 463 -16.71 -6.50 26.95
CA ILE A 463 -17.55 -5.37 26.51
C ILE A 463 -18.79 -5.94 25.83
N ASN A 464 -19.96 -5.51 26.31
CA ASN A 464 -21.24 -5.82 25.65
C ASN A 464 -21.36 -4.99 24.37
N ALA A 465 -21.36 -5.64 23.22
CA ALA A 465 -21.35 -4.97 21.92
C ALA A 465 -22.56 -4.05 21.70
N THR A 466 -23.76 -4.47 22.10
CA THR A 466 -24.99 -3.68 21.93
C THR A 466 -24.97 -2.43 22.79
N ALA A 467 -24.61 -2.56 24.07
CA ALA A 467 -24.47 -1.42 24.97
C ALA A 467 -23.40 -0.44 24.48
N PHE A 468 -22.26 -0.97 24.02
CA PHE A 468 -21.16 -0.15 23.49
C PHE A 468 -21.58 0.62 22.23
N LYS A 469 -22.34 0.00 21.33
CA LYS A 469 -22.91 0.69 20.17
C LYS A 469 -23.79 1.87 20.59
N THR A 470 -24.62 1.69 21.60
CA THR A 470 -25.47 2.76 22.15
C THR A 470 -24.62 3.89 22.77
N GLU A 471 -23.56 3.55 23.49
CA GLU A 471 -22.63 4.57 24.05
C GLU A 471 -22.00 5.43 22.95
N ILE A 472 -21.58 4.81 21.82
CA ILE A 472 -21.03 5.53 20.67
C ILE A 472 -22.05 6.51 20.09
N TYR A 473 -23.29 6.07 19.85
CA TYR A 473 -24.33 6.95 19.32
C TYR A 473 -24.71 8.08 20.28
N ASN A 474 -24.65 7.83 21.58
CA ASN A 474 -24.97 8.84 22.60
C ASN A 474 -23.95 9.98 22.66
N LEU A 475 -22.78 9.85 22.05
CA LEU A 475 -21.79 10.94 21.95
C LEU A 475 -22.36 12.22 21.31
N LYS A 476 -23.32 12.08 20.38
CA LYS A 476 -24.03 13.22 19.79
C LYS A 476 -24.73 14.12 20.82
N ASN A 477 -25.21 13.54 21.93
CA ASN A 477 -25.92 14.27 22.99
C ASN A 477 -24.98 15.17 23.81
N TYR A 478 -23.66 15.02 23.61
CA TYR A 478 -22.59 15.81 24.23
C TYR A 478 -21.94 16.79 23.25
N GLY A 479 -22.55 16.99 22.05
CA GLY A 479 -22.08 17.96 21.06
C GLY A 479 -20.89 17.52 20.22
N LEU A 480 -20.57 16.22 20.18
CA LEU A 480 -19.49 15.70 19.34
C LEU A 480 -19.90 15.62 17.87
N ASP A 481 -18.95 15.91 16.97
CA ASP A 481 -19.16 15.89 15.51
C ASP A 481 -19.63 14.52 15.02
N GLN A 482 -20.67 14.52 14.19
CA GLN A 482 -21.23 13.30 13.60
C GLN A 482 -20.20 12.49 12.80
N LYS A 483 -19.23 13.15 12.13
CA LYS A 483 -18.17 12.46 11.36
C LYS A 483 -17.25 11.64 12.28
N LEU A 484 -16.99 12.10 13.51
CA LEU A 484 -16.24 11.34 14.52
C LEU A 484 -17.03 10.12 15.00
N ILE A 485 -18.34 10.28 15.20
CA ILE A 485 -19.24 9.20 15.60
C ILE A 485 -19.32 8.15 14.46
N ASP A 486 -19.47 8.59 13.22
CA ASP A 486 -19.49 7.71 12.05
C ASP A 486 -18.17 6.93 11.90
N ARG A 487 -17.03 7.57 12.15
CA ARG A 487 -15.71 6.93 12.20
C ARG A 487 -15.64 5.85 13.27
N MET A 488 -16.13 6.13 14.46
CA MET A 488 -16.23 5.14 15.54
C MET A 488 -17.15 3.99 15.15
N MET A 489 -18.26 4.26 14.47
CA MET A 489 -19.17 3.21 13.99
C MET A 489 -18.55 2.32 12.92
N ILE A 490 -17.69 2.84 12.04
CA ILE A 490 -16.91 2.02 11.11
C ILE A 490 -15.97 1.11 11.91
N ASN A 491 -15.24 1.63 12.90
CA ASN A 491 -14.37 0.84 13.76
C ASN A 491 -15.14 -0.24 14.54
N TYR A 492 -16.35 0.07 15.01
CA TYR A 492 -17.24 -0.92 15.61
C TYR A 492 -17.51 -2.10 14.67
N HIS A 493 -17.83 -1.82 13.39
CA HIS A 493 -18.10 -2.85 12.41
C HIS A 493 -16.83 -3.60 11.94
N ILE A 494 -15.64 -2.98 11.99
CA ILE A 494 -14.36 -3.68 11.78
C ILE A 494 -14.20 -4.76 12.85
N ILE A 495 -14.35 -4.42 14.14
CA ILE A 495 -14.24 -5.40 15.25
C ILE A 495 -15.34 -6.46 15.17
N MET A 496 -16.59 -6.08 14.84
CA MET A 496 -17.66 -7.04 14.67
C MET A 496 -17.36 -8.05 13.56
N SER A 497 -16.78 -7.60 12.42
CA SER A 497 -16.36 -8.50 11.35
C SER A 497 -15.28 -9.48 11.82
N GLU A 498 -14.27 -9.00 12.57
CA GLU A 498 -13.24 -9.84 13.18
C GLU A 498 -13.84 -10.90 14.12
N LYS A 499 -14.74 -10.48 15.02
CA LYS A 499 -15.38 -11.38 15.99
C LYS A 499 -16.35 -12.38 15.35
N HIS A 500 -17.11 -11.97 14.33
CA HIS A 500 -18.00 -12.86 13.59
C HIS A 500 -17.19 -13.89 12.76
N MET A 501 -16.10 -13.50 12.14
CA MET A 501 -15.22 -14.40 11.39
C MET A 501 -14.62 -15.48 12.29
N LYS A 502 -14.11 -15.10 13.48
CA LYS A 502 -13.61 -16.05 14.49
C LYS A 502 -14.68 -17.10 14.90
N LYS A 503 -15.95 -16.69 14.92
CA LYS A 503 -17.10 -17.56 15.25
C LYS A 503 -17.73 -18.25 14.03
N ARG A 504 -17.13 -18.11 12.83
CA ARG A 504 -17.66 -18.63 11.54
C ARG A 504 -19.07 -18.16 11.19
N LYS A 505 -19.47 -16.98 11.68
CA LYS A 505 -20.75 -16.33 11.37
C LYS A 505 -20.57 -15.42 10.15
N TYR A 506 -20.54 -16.02 8.97
CA TYR A 506 -20.17 -15.33 7.74
C TYR A 506 -21.20 -14.28 7.31
N ASP A 507 -22.50 -14.56 7.44
CA ASP A 507 -23.56 -13.62 7.08
C ASP A 507 -23.54 -12.35 7.94
N GLU A 508 -23.30 -12.48 9.25
CA GLU A 508 -23.16 -11.34 10.15
C GLU A 508 -21.87 -10.57 9.90
N LYS A 509 -20.79 -11.26 9.53
CA LYS A 509 -19.55 -10.65 9.08
C LYS A 509 -19.82 -9.81 7.83
N ASP A 510 -20.54 -10.35 6.83
CA ASP A 510 -20.85 -9.65 5.58
C ASP A 510 -21.76 -8.43 5.80
N LYS A 511 -22.73 -8.49 6.72
CA LYS A 511 -23.53 -7.32 7.13
C LYS A 511 -22.64 -6.20 7.67
N SER A 512 -21.63 -6.53 8.49
CA SER A 512 -20.69 -5.55 9.02
C SER A 512 -19.78 -4.96 7.94
N VAL A 513 -19.25 -5.78 7.03
CA VAL A 513 -18.47 -5.32 5.88
C VAL A 513 -19.29 -4.42 4.96
N ASN A 514 -20.56 -4.76 4.71
CA ASN A 514 -21.46 -3.94 3.89
C ASN A 514 -21.77 -2.59 4.55
N TYR A 515 -21.90 -2.55 5.89
CA TYR A 515 -22.00 -1.28 6.61
C TYR A 515 -20.78 -0.40 6.36
N ILE A 516 -19.57 -0.94 6.52
CA ILE A 516 -18.31 -0.21 6.27
C ILE A 516 -18.29 0.36 4.85
N ASN A 517 -18.56 -0.48 3.83
CA ASN A 517 -18.57 -0.07 2.41
C ASN A 517 -19.56 1.06 2.11
N LYS A 518 -20.70 1.09 2.82
CA LYS A 518 -21.72 2.14 2.65
C LYS A 518 -21.32 3.46 3.29
N TYR A 519 -20.59 3.43 4.41
CA TYR A 519 -20.42 4.62 5.25
C TYR A 519 -19.02 5.24 5.22
N TYR A 520 -17.95 4.52 4.81
CA TYR A 520 -16.62 5.09 4.77
C TYR A 520 -16.50 6.35 3.90
N LYS A 521 -17.29 6.45 2.82
CA LYS A 521 -17.31 7.60 1.91
C LYS A 521 -17.86 8.88 2.53
N LYS A 522 -18.51 8.78 3.71
CA LYS A 522 -19.13 9.92 4.41
C LYS A 522 -18.20 10.61 5.39
N ILE A 523 -17.03 10.05 5.64
CA ILE A 523 -16.04 10.59 6.57
C ILE A 523 -14.74 10.94 5.84
N PRO A 524 -14.00 11.95 6.29
CA PRO A 524 -12.66 12.19 5.78
C PRO A 524 -11.75 11.04 6.22
N LEU A 525 -10.97 10.48 5.28
CA LEU A 525 -9.99 9.44 5.52
C LEU A 525 -8.60 10.00 5.27
N SER A 526 -7.67 9.74 6.21
CA SER A 526 -6.24 9.95 6.00
C SER A 526 -5.67 8.85 5.08
N ASP A 527 -4.46 9.02 4.57
CA ASP A 527 -3.80 7.98 3.78
C ASP A 527 -3.60 6.70 4.61
N TYR A 528 -3.32 6.84 5.93
CA TYR A 528 -3.32 5.72 6.88
C TYR A 528 -4.67 4.98 6.93
N ASP A 529 -5.78 5.71 7.01
CA ASP A 529 -7.12 5.12 7.04
C ASP A 529 -7.42 4.35 5.75
N TYR A 530 -7.07 4.93 4.59
CA TYR A 530 -7.22 4.26 3.29
C TYR A 530 -6.44 2.97 3.24
N PHE A 531 -5.18 3.01 3.67
CA PHE A 531 -4.29 1.86 3.66
C PHE A 531 -4.81 0.74 4.57
N SER A 532 -5.14 1.07 5.83
CA SER A 532 -5.65 0.11 6.79
C SER A 532 -7.01 -0.49 6.36
N LEU A 533 -7.91 0.34 5.83
CA LEU A 533 -9.21 -0.12 5.36
C LEU A 533 -9.10 -1.00 4.11
N ALA A 534 -8.17 -0.70 3.19
CA ALA A 534 -7.92 -1.54 2.03
C ALA A 534 -7.42 -2.93 2.43
N GLN A 535 -6.50 -3.01 3.39
CA GLN A 535 -6.02 -4.29 3.94
C GLN A 535 -7.15 -5.08 4.60
N PHE A 536 -7.97 -4.41 5.40
CA PHE A 536 -9.16 -5.03 6.00
C PHE A 536 -10.11 -5.60 4.93
N LEU A 537 -10.42 -4.83 3.88
CA LEU A 537 -11.31 -5.25 2.80
C LEU A 537 -10.74 -6.40 1.99
N THR A 538 -9.43 -6.41 1.74
CA THR A 538 -8.74 -7.53 1.07
C THR A 538 -8.98 -8.85 1.82
N TYR A 539 -8.95 -8.81 3.15
CA TYR A 539 -9.10 -10.03 3.98
C TYR A 539 -10.56 -10.40 4.24
N TYR A 540 -11.41 -9.44 4.62
CA TYR A 540 -12.80 -9.71 5.06
C TYR A 540 -13.84 -9.61 3.95
N ALA A 541 -13.50 -8.98 2.82
CA ALA A 541 -14.33 -8.90 1.63
C ALA A 541 -13.62 -9.61 0.46
N ASN A 542 -13.07 -8.83 -0.47
CA ASN A 542 -12.31 -9.30 -1.62
C ASN A 542 -11.34 -8.20 -2.10
N VAL A 543 -10.46 -8.58 -3.02
CA VAL A 543 -9.44 -7.70 -3.59
C VAL A 543 -10.08 -6.57 -4.40
N GLU A 544 -11.17 -6.83 -5.11
CA GLU A 544 -11.87 -5.86 -5.95
C GLU A 544 -12.36 -4.66 -5.13
N LYS A 545 -12.98 -4.90 -3.96
CA LYS A 545 -13.42 -3.80 -3.08
C LYS A 545 -12.28 -2.98 -2.52
N ALA A 546 -11.14 -3.60 -2.25
CA ALA A 546 -9.94 -2.89 -1.81
C ALA A 546 -9.35 -2.05 -2.95
N ALA A 547 -9.29 -2.59 -4.16
CA ALA A 547 -8.86 -1.87 -5.35
C ALA A 547 -9.78 -0.68 -5.65
N ASP A 548 -11.11 -0.86 -5.60
CA ASP A 548 -12.09 0.21 -5.79
C ASP A 548 -11.92 1.35 -4.76
N LEU A 549 -11.63 1.01 -3.50
CA LEU A 549 -11.37 2.00 -2.46
C LEU A 549 -10.15 2.87 -2.80
N LEU A 550 -9.09 2.27 -3.34
CA LEU A 550 -7.81 2.93 -3.60
C LEU A 550 -7.72 3.56 -4.99
N ASN A 551 -8.57 3.18 -5.95
CA ASN A 551 -8.43 3.55 -7.36
C ASN A 551 -8.27 5.07 -7.59
N ASN A 552 -9.16 5.87 -7.00
CA ASN A 552 -9.08 7.34 -7.16
C ASN A 552 -7.81 7.94 -6.52
N LYS A 553 -7.32 7.33 -5.44
CA LYS A 553 -6.06 7.74 -4.80
C LYS A 553 -4.86 7.37 -5.65
N ALA A 554 -4.83 6.15 -6.20
CA ALA A 554 -3.74 5.67 -7.03
C ALA A 554 -3.56 6.48 -8.33
N ARG A 555 -4.65 7.07 -8.83
CA ARG A 555 -4.63 7.98 -10.00
C ARG A 555 -4.13 9.40 -9.66
N SER A 556 -4.10 9.79 -8.40
CA SER A 556 -3.68 11.14 -8.01
C SER A 556 -2.17 11.27 -8.09
N ILE A 557 -1.68 12.37 -8.71
CA ILE A 557 -0.23 12.64 -8.84
C ILE A 557 0.48 12.83 -7.49
N ASP A 558 -0.27 13.18 -6.45
CA ASP A 558 0.21 13.39 -5.09
C ASP A 558 -0.13 12.24 -4.14
N VAL A 559 -0.40 11.03 -4.69
CA VAL A 559 -0.65 9.84 -3.90
C VAL A 559 0.57 9.50 -3.02
N ASP A 560 0.30 8.95 -1.85
CA ASP A 560 1.35 8.36 -1.00
C ASP A 560 1.99 7.15 -1.68
N GLU A 561 3.32 7.01 -1.57
CA GLU A 561 4.08 5.93 -2.21
C GLU A 561 3.59 4.55 -1.79
N ASP A 562 3.37 4.31 -0.49
CA ASP A 562 2.94 3.00 -0.01
C ASP A 562 1.52 2.65 -0.47
N LEU A 563 0.63 3.65 -0.60
CA LEU A 563 -0.72 3.44 -1.13
C LEU A 563 -0.70 2.98 -2.59
N ILE A 564 0.09 3.64 -3.44
CA ILE A 564 0.12 3.27 -4.87
C ILE A 564 0.77 1.90 -5.06
N PHE A 565 1.85 1.58 -4.33
CA PHE A 565 2.49 0.27 -4.42
C PHE A 565 1.60 -0.84 -3.84
N TYR A 566 0.83 -0.55 -2.80
CA TYR A 566 -0.16 -1.51 -2.31
C TYR A 566 -1.29 -1.73 -3.32
N TYR A 567 -1.77 -0.67 -3.97
CA TYR A 567 -2.74 -0.79 -5.07
C TYR A 567 -2.20 -1.70 -6.19
N LEU A 568 -0.97 -1.47 -6.65
CA LEU A 568 -0.33 -2.30 -7.67
C LEU A 568 -0.20 -3.75 -7.19
N ASN A 569 0.24 -3.98 -5.97
CA ASN A 569 0.34 -5.33 -5.40
C ASN A 569 -0.99 -6.08 -5.43
N LEU A 570 -2.13 -5.40 -5.24
CA LEU A 570 -3.45 -6.00 -5.32
C LEU A 570 -3.92 -6.28 -6.77
N THR A 571 -3.46 -5.49 -7.74
CA THR A 571 -4.12 -5.40 -9.06
C THR A 571 -3.27 -5.92 -10.22
N LEU A 572 -1.94 -5.98 -10.08
CA LEU A 572 -1.01 -6.42 -11.15
C LEU A 572 -1.31 -7.82 -11.72
N ILE A 573 -1.85 -8.72 -10.89
CA ILE A 573 -2.22 -10.08 -11.31
C ILE A 573 -3.62 -10.16 -11.96
N ASN A 574 -4.35 -9.04 -12.01
CA ASN A 574 -5.68 -8.98 -12.60
C ASN A 574 -5.60 -8.43 -14.03
N THR A 575 -5.64 -9.33 -15.02
CA THR A 575 -5.49 -8.98 -16.43
C THR A 575 -6.58 -8.06 -16.97
N GLU A 576 -7.77 -8.04 -16.38
CA GLU A 576 -8.84 -7.13 -16.79
C GLU A 576 -8.58 -5.68 -16.32
N LEU A 577 -7.91 -5.53 -15.17
CA LEU A 577 -7.52 -4.20 -14.68
C LEU A 577 -6.28 -3.67 -15.42
N THR A 578 -5.29 -4.53 -15.66
CA THR A 578 -4.02 -4.11 -16.29
C THR A 578 -4.15 -3.70 -17.75
N LYS A 579 -5.24 -4.10 -18.42
CA LYS A 579 -5.58 -3.71 -19.81
C LYS A 579 -6.26 -2.33 -19.91
N ARG A 580 -6.68 -1.75 -18.78
CA ARG A 580 -7.42 -0.48 -18.79
C ARG A 580 -6.47 0.69 -19.06
N ASP A 581 -6.94 1.67 -19.83
CA ASP A 581 -6.16 2.85 -20.19
C ASP A 581 -5.66 3.63 -18.95
N ASP A 582 -6.50 3.75 -17.91
CA ASP A 582 -6.14 4.41 -16.67
C ASP A 582 -5.04 3.68 -15.87
N TYR A 583 -4.86 2.38 -16.10
CA TYR A 583 -3.86 1.60 -15.40
C TYR A 583 -2.43 1.99 -15.79
N ARG A 584 -2.22 2.37 -17.06
CA ARG A 584 -0.92 2.90 -17.53
C ARG A 584 -0.52 4.16 -16.77
N ALA A 585 -1.47 5.08 -16.52
CA ALA A 585 -1.21 6.28 -15.73
C ALA A 585 -0.80 5.94 -14.29
N ILE A 586 -1.42 4.95 -13.67
CA ILE A 586 -1.07 4.48 -12.32
C ILE A 586 0.33 3.86 -12.30
N MET A 587 0.68 3.04 -13.30
CA MET A 587 2.01 2.44 -13.43
C MET A 587 3.10 3.52 -13.56
N LEU A 588 2.88 4.53 -14.40
CA LEU A 588 3.80 5.65 -14.55
C LEU A 588 3.89 6.51 -13.28
N ASN A 589 2.80 6.66 -12.56
CA ASN A 589 2.81 7.36 -11.28
C ASN A 589 3.68 6.62 -10.25
N ALA A 590 3.56 5.31 -10.14
CA ALA A 590 4.41 4.50 -9.27
C ALA A 590 5.90 4.59 -9.66
N TYR A 591 6.20 4.52 -10.94
CA TYR A 591 7.55 4.73 -11.45
C TYR A 591 8.13 6.11 -11.07
N ASN A 592 7.34 7.18 -11.22
CA ASN A 592 7.74 8.53 -10.85
C ASN A 592 7.94 8.72 -9.34
N GLN A 593 7.20 7.97 -8.51
CA GLN A 593 7.37 8.00 -7.06
C GLN A 593 8.66 7.29 -6.64
N ASN A 594 8.87 6.08 -7.15
CA ASN A 594 10.05 5.28 -6.82
C ASN A 594 10.38 4.29 -7.95
N LYS A 595 11.34 4.67 -8.80
CA LYS A 595 11.79 3.86 -9.94
C LYS A 595 12.25 2.46 -9.53
N GLU A 596 13.10 2.38 -8.51
CA GLU A 596 13.70 1.11 -8.05
C GLU A 596 12.61 0.16 -7.54
N ARG A 597 11.72 0.65 -6.67
CA ARG A 597 10.60 -0.13 -6.14
C ARG A 597 9.64 -0.58 -7.25
N TYR A 598 9.41 0.26 -8.26
CA TYR A 598 8.59 -0.09 -9.41
C TYR A 598 9.19 -1.23 -10.23
N CYS A 599 10.46 -1.12 -10.60
CA CYS A 599 11.13 -2.15 -11.38
C CYS A 599 11.28 -3.46 -10.60
N ASN A 600 11.46 -3.37 -9.28
CA ASN A 600 11.51 -4.53 -8.39
C ASN A 600 10.19 -5.34 -8.33
N LEU A 601 9.04 -4.77 -8.71
CA LEU A 601 7.79 -5.54 -8.82
C LEU A 601 7.92 -6.72 -9.79
N PHE A 602 8.74 -6.57 -10.83
CA PHE A 602 8.99 -7.53 -11.91
C PHE A 602 10.23 -8.42 -11.66
N ASN A 603 10.74 -8.46 -10.46
CA ASN A 603 11.76 -9.43 -10.06
C ASN A 603 11.10 -10.75 -9.64
N SER A 604 11.93 -11.79 -9.50
CA SER A 604 11.46 -13.06 -8.97
C SER A 604 10.91 -12.93 -7.55
N VAL A 605 10.06 -13.87 -7.16
CA VAL A 605 9.53 -13.95 -5.79
C VAL A 605 10.65 -14.08 -4.75
N ASP A 606 11.71 -14.80 -5.07
CA ASP A 606 12.85 -15.01 -4.17
C ASP A 606 13.75 -13.77 -4.06
N ASP A 607 13.73 -12.86 -5.06
CA ASP A 607 14.41 -11.56 -5.07
C ASP A 607 13.51 -10.40 -4.62
N GLY A 608 12.37 -10.71 -4.01
CA GLY A 608 11.47 -9.75 -3.39
C GLY A 608 10.45 -9.08 -4.32
N GLY A 609 10.40 -9.48 -5.60
CA GLY A 609 9.39 -9.04 -6.57
C GLY A 609 8.04 -9.71 -6.35
N VAL A 610 7.05 -9.26 -7.11
CA VAL A 610 5.73 -9.93 -7.19
C VAL A 610 5.86 -11.22 -8.00
N THR A 611 6.35 -11.12 -9.20
CA THR A 611 6.80 -12.17 -10.11
C THR A 611 7.25 -11.53 -11.44
N PHE A 612 8.29 -12.03 -12.08
CA PHE A 612 8.63 -11.55 -13.42
C PHE A 612 7.65 -12.08 -14.50
N GLN A 613 6.84 -13.08 -14.20
CA GLN A 613 5.81 -13.59 -15.12
C GLN A 613 4.65 -12.61 -15.33
N LEU A 614 4.62 -11.47 -14.62
CA LEU A 614 3.76 -10.33 -15.00
C LEU A 614 4.05 -9.85 -16.42
N LEU A 615 5.27 -10.05 -16.91
CA LEU A 615 5.70 -9.69 -18.27
C LEU A 615 5.08 -10.56 -19.37
N ASP A 616 4.29 -11.59 -19.04
CA ASP A 616 3.37 -12.26 -19.96
C ASP A 616 2.29 -11.32 -20.50
N ASN A 617 1.93 -10.30 -19.70
CA ASN A 617 0.94 -9.30 -20.06
C ASN A 617 1.61 -8.20 -20.88
N GLU A 618 1.17 -8.01 -22.13
CA GLU A 618 1.73 -7.05 -23.07
C GLU A 618 1.77 -5.61 -22.50
N TYR A 619 0.70 -5.17 -21.82
CA TYR A 619 0.62 -3.83 -21.25
C TYR A 619 1.64 -3.63 -20.13
N LEU A 620 1.80 -4.62 -19.26
CA LEU A 620 2.79 -4.57 -18.18
C LEU A 620 4.22 -4.64 -18.71
N ARG A 621 4.44 -5.49 -19.72
CA ARG A 621 5.75 -5.62 -20.38
C ARG A 621 6.16 -4.34 -21.08
N ASN A 622 5.26 -3.72 -21.84
CA ASN A 622 5.53 -2.43 -22.50
C ASN A 622 5.90 -1.36 -21.46
N GLY A 623 5.17 -1.29 -20.35
CA GLY A 623 5.49 -0.38 -19.25
C GLY A 623 6.83 -0.68 -18.56
N TYR A 624 7.20 -1.94 -18.41
CA TYR A 624 8.49 -2.37 -17.88
C TYR A 624 9.63 -2.02 -18.84
N CYS A 625 9.53 -2.42 -20.10
CA CYS A 625 10.57 -2.19 -21.08
C CYS A 625 10.80 -0.70 -21.39
N GLU A 626 9.74 0.12 -21.32
CA GLU A 626 9.84 1.57 -21.51
C GLU A 626 10.58 2.28 -20.34
N ASN A 627 10.57 1.70 -19.14
CA ASN A 627 10.98 2.42 -17.93
C ASN A 627 12.10 1.72 -17.12
N CYS A 628 12.30 0.39 -17.24
CA CYS A 628 13.20 -0.38 -16.37
C CYS A 628 14.37 -1.05 -17.11
N ASP A 629 14.25 -1.21 -18.44
CA ASP A 629 15.27 -1.81 -19.28
C ASP A 629 16.41 -0.85 -19.62
#